data_8c1818d0af0e3e87f3a9385c9123dafd
#
_entry.id   8c1818d0af0e3e87f3a9385c9123dafd
#
_cell.length_a   1.000
_cell.length_b   1.000
_cell.length_c   1.000
_cell.angle_alpha   90.00
_cell.angle_beta   90.00
_cell.angle_gamma   90.00
#
_symmetry.space_group_name_H-M   'P 1'
#
loop_
_entity.id
_entity.type
_entity.pdbx_description
1 polymer ?
#
loop_
_entity_poly.entity_id
_entity_poly.type
_entity_poly.pdbx_seq_one_letter_code
_entity_poly.pdbx_strand_id
1 'polypeptide(L)'
;MIDVEDFDSFMINMNPIVVLDNCSLLDLYRYSPDTSQSLLMVYREVIENIWLPQQVFEEFTKNYEARYNAQFNQLEKIVEDVKNNIKKFDDSLNMPFFNAKKFFYPQVNDLENIVREKLNQLSVVSIEYEESIKSQIEESSEYFRQNNPKLFIDELNSSGKIGLGFTKFEKIRIFSEGDIRFRLKYPPGYMDEKDKDKNDPTKTQKFGDLVLWKEMLKKSRNDQRALLFITSDVKEDWWQLDNQGKIMSMHPSLAEEFISETELSQEHFLMLPTGKFFNLMVQRIHLYTAAEKLQVLQSMYSLNAEIKASEILDQQNIIDLIEERLGLTASFINDGELQEFVPDAISDVEICDISEFEITDSVFYSDDDNFIIESLASARCDVK
;
A
#
# COMPACT_ATOMS: atom_id res chain seq x y z
N MET A 1 10.89 6.14 -18.44
CA MET A 1 11.13 6.02 -16.99
C MET A 1 12.59 6.35 -16.76
N ILE A 2 12.94 7.26 -15.83
CA ILE A 2 14.34 7.72 -15.61
C ILE A 2 15.22 6.56 -15.14
N ASP A 3 16.42 6.43 -15.69
CA ASP A 3 17.46 5.50 -15.24
C ASP A 3 18.39 6.12 -14.18
N VAL A 4 19.39 5.37 -13.73
CA VAL A 4 20.30 5.82 -12.64
C VAL A 4 21.22 6.94 -13.11
N GLU A 5 21.71 6.89 -14.35
CA GLU A 5 22.66 7.87 -14.88
C GLU A 5 21.96 9.23 -15.07
N ASP A 6 20.76 9.22 -15.64
CA ASP A 6 19.94 10.41 -15.80
C ASP A 6 19.52 10.99 -14.44
N PHE A 7 19.17 10.13 -13.47
CA PHE A 7 18.84 10.56 -12.11
C PHE A 7 20.04 11.18 -11.40
N ASP A 8 21.22 10.57 -11.50
CA ASP A 8 22.44 11.10 -10.91
C ASP A 8 22.80 12.46 -11.55
N SER A 9 22.69 12.54 -12.86
CA SER A 9 22.87 13.80 -13.61
C SER A 9 21.89 14.88 -13.14
N PHE A 10 20.61 14.54 -12.92
CA PHE A 10 19.61 15.45 -12.40
C PHE A 10 19.97 15.94 -10.97
N MET A 11 20.33 15.01 -10.08
CA MET A 11 20.72 15.36 -8.70
C MET A 11 21.96 16.25 -8.62
N ILE A 12 22.98 15.98 -9.45
CA ILE A 12 24.25 16.74 -9.43
C ILE A 12 24.07 18.10 -10.12
N ASN A 13 23.56 18.10 -11.35
CA ASN A 13 23.56 19.30 -12.18
C ASN A 13 22.46 20.29 -11.83
N MET A 14 21.28 19.80 -11.45
CA MET A 14 20.12 20.64 -11.11
C MET A 14 20.06 20.98 -9.63
N ASN A 15 20.74 20.22 -8.76
CA ASN A 15 20.70 20.41 -7.30
C ASN A 15 19.28 20.68 -6.79
N PRO A 16 18.32 19.74 -7.00
CA PRO A 16 16.90 20.00 -6.84
C PRO A 16 16.52 20.26 -5.38
N ILE A 17 15.40 20.94 -5.18
CA ILE A 17 14.66 20.92 -3.92
C ILE A 17 13.95 19.57 -3.86
N VAL A 18 14.23 18.78 -2.83
CA VAL A 18 13.60 17.47 -2.60
C VAL A 18 12.43 17.66 -1.65
N VAL A 19 11.24 17.27 -2.10
CA VAL A 19 10.01 17.33 -1.33
C VAL A 19 9.50 15.91 -1.09
N LEU A 20 9.31 15.56 0.18
CA LEU A 20 8.70 14.30 0.60
C LEU A 20 7.22 14.54 0.89
N ASP A 21 6.36 13.74 0.31
CA ASP A 21 4.93 13.79 0.59
C ASP A 21 4.61 13.20 1.98
N ASN A 22 3.49 13.62 2.55
CA ASN A 22 3.01 13.13 3.84
C ASN A 22 2.77 11.61 3.84
N CYS A 23 2.23 11.03 2.76
CA CYS A 23 2.05 9.60 2.64
C CYS A 23 3.40 8.85 2.72
N SER A 24 4.45 9.31 2.02
CA SER A 24 5.80 8.72 2.07
C SER A 24 6.43 8.78 3.46
N LEU A 25 6.12 9.80 4.24
CA LEU A 25 6.60 9.94 5.62
C LEU A 25 5.81 9.08 6.60
N LEU A 26 4.49 8.98 6.45
CA LEU A 26 3.63 8.16 7.31
C LEU A 26 3.78 6.66 7.04
N ASP A 27 4.17 6.27 5.84
CA ASP A 27 4.47 4.89 5.50
C ASP A 27 5.67 4.33 6.27
N LEU A 28 6.59 5.20 6.75
CA LEU A 28 7.67 4.79 7.65
C LEU A 28 7.17 4.08 8.92
N TYR A 29 5.94 4.35 9.37
CA TYR A 29 5.30 3.67 10.50
C TYR A 29 4.61 2.36 10.13
N ARG A 30 4.48 2.07 8.83
CA ARG A 30 3.82 0.85 8.31
C ARG A 30 4.84 -0.21 7.92
N TYR A 31 6.05 0.21 7.60
CA TYR A 31 7.15 -0.69 7.25
C TYR A 31 7.72 -1.41 8.47
N SER A 32 8.41 -2.53 8.23
CA SER A 32 9.27 -3.15 9.23
C SER A 32 10.35 -2.16 9.72
N PRO A 33 10.92 -2.35 10.93
CA PRO A 33 12.00 -1.50 11.43
C PRO A 33 13.16 -1.34 10.45
N ASP A 34 13.60 -2.44 9.84
CA ASP A 34 14.73 -2.45 8.90
C ASP A 34 14.41 -1.68 7.62
N THR A 35 13.21 -1.85 7.09
CA THR A 35 12.75 -1.10 5.89
C THR A 35 12.63 0.38 6.19
N SER A 36 12.01 0.73 7.33
CA SER A 36 11.86 2.12 7.77
C SER A 36 13.23 2.78 7.98
N GLN A 37 14.17 2.09 8.63
CA GLN A 37 15.52 2.57 8.84
C GLN A 37 16.26 2.77 7.52
N SER A 38 16.16 1.82 6.61
CA SER A 38 16.79 1.89 5.28
C SER A 38 16.29 3.09 4.48
N LEU A 39 14.99 3.34 4.49
CA LEU A 39 14.41 4.49 3.81
C LEU A 39 14.82 5.82 4.46
N LEU A 40 14.85 5.87 5.80
CA LEU A 40 15.36 7.05 6.53
C LEU A 40 16.83 7.34 6.24
N MET A 41 17.67 6.30 6.10
CA MET A 41 19.07 6.48 5.68
C MET A 41 19.15 7.12 4.29
N VAL A 42 18.36 6.64 3.35
CA VAL A 42 18.29 7.22 2.00
C VAL A 42 17.80 8.68 2.02
N TYR A 43 16.81 9.00 2.84
CA TYR A 43 16.36 10.40 3.00
C TYR A 43 17.47 11.28 3.62
N ARG A 44 18.26 10.74 4.54
CA ARG A 44 19.39 11.48 5.16
C ARG A 44 20.50 11.79 4.16
N GLU A 45 20.73 10.94 3.16
CA GLU A 45 21.72 11.21 2.08
C GLU A 45 21.38 12.46 1.26
N VAL A 46 20.11 12.84 1.21
CA VAL A 46 19.65 14.04 0.49
C VAL A 46 19.14 15.13 1.44
N ILE A 47 19.44 15.04 2.74
CA ILE A 47 18.88 15.92 3.76
C ILE A 47 19.13 17.41 3.47
N GLU A 48 20.28 17.75 2.88
CA GLU A 48 20.61 19.13 2.54
C GLU A 48 19.68 19.72 1.47
N ASN A 49 19.12 18.87 0.62
CA ASN A 49 18.20 19.25 -0.43
C ASN A 49 16.74 19.23 0.01
N ILE A 50 16.45 18.54 1.13
CA ILE A 50 15.06 18.41 1.60
C ILE A 50 14.51 19.76 2.07
N TRP A 51 13.32 20.05 1.60
CA TRP A 51 12.45 21.09 2.10
C TRP A 51 11.03 20.54 2.18
N LEU A 52 10.39 20.67 3.34
CA LEU A 52 9.01 20.23 3.53
C LEU A 52 8.05 21.41 3.44
N PRO A 53 7.03 21.35 2.60
CA PRO A 53 5.90 22.25 2.66
C PRO A 53 5.25 22.28 4.04
N GLN A 54 4.73 23.43 4.45
CA GLN A 54 4.00 23.58 5.72
C GLN A 54 2.80 22.62 5.77
N GLN A 55 2.13 22.43 4.65
CA GLN A 55 0.99 21.50 4.54
C GLN A 55 1.39 20.08 4.93
N VAL A 56 2.51 19.57 4.43
CA VAL A 56 3.03 18.23 4.78
C VAL A 56 3.35 18.14 6.27
N PHE A 57 4.01 19.15 6.82
CA PHE A 57 4.36 19.19 8.23
C PHE A 57 3.11 19.21 9.15
N GLU A 58 2.08 20.00 8.80
CA GLU A 58 0.81 20.05 9.53
C GLU A 58 0.07 18.70 9.48
N GLU A 59 -0.01 18.08 8.31
CA GLU A 59 -0.65 16.77 8.13
C GLU A 59 0.11 15.65 8.84
N PHE A 60 1.43 15.62 8.75
CA PHE A 60 2.25 14.66 9.48
C PHE A 60 2.03 14.80 10.99
N THR A 61 2.13 16.02 11.53
CA THR A 61 1.95 16.29 12.95
C THR A 61 0.57 15.88 13.46
N LYS A 62 -0.46 16.03 12.63
CA LYS A 62 -1.83 15.60 12.96
C LYS A 62 -1.99 14.07 12.99
N ASN A 63 -1.30 13.35 12.12
CA ASN A 63 -1.60 11.95 11.85
C ASN A 63 -0.57 10.95 12.40
N TYR A 64 0.67 11.37 12.70
CA TYR A 64 1.75 10.44 13.06
C TYR A 64 1.47 9.66 14.34
N GLU A 65 0.83 10.24 15.37
CA GLU A 65 0.56 9.53 16.63
C GLU A 65 -0.37 8.34 16.43
N ALA A 66 -1.41 8.51 15.60
CA ALA A 66 -2.31 7.42 15.28
C ALA A 66 -1.59 6.29 14.54
N ARG A 67 -0.69 6.62 13.61
CA ARG A 67 0.14 5.64 12.88
C ARG A 67 1.16 4.98 13.79
N TYR A 68 1.84 5.76 14.62
CA TYR A 68 2.79 5.26 15.62
C TYR A 68 2.14 4.26 16.56
N ASN A 69 0.96 4.55 17.08
CA ASN A 69 0.25 3.63 17.97
C ASN A 69 -0.29 2.39 17.23
N ALA A 70 -0.70 2.53 15.98
CA ALA A 70 -1.25 1.42 15.20
C ALA A 70 -0.21 0.32 14.92
N GLN A 71 1.07 0.68 14.73
CA GLN A 71 2.13 -0.29 14.43
C GLN A 71 2.34 -1.32 15.56
N PHE A 72 2.13 -0.94 16.83
CA PHE A 72 2.27 -1.85 17.97
C PHE A 72 1.11 -2.85 18.03
N ASN A 73 -0.08 -2.44 17.61
CA ASN A 73 -1.30 -3.25 17.73
C ASN A 73 -1.49 -4.23 16.56
N GLN A 74 -0.80 -4.04 15.45
CA GLN A 74 -1.06 -4.78 14.23
C GLN A 74 -0.69 -6.27 14.35
N LEU A 75 0.47 -6.57 14.93
CA LEU A 75 0.94 -7.96 15.11
C LEU A 75 0.14 -8.69 16.19
N GLU A 76 -0.17 -8.01 17.31
CA GLU A 76 -1.01 -8.59 18.37
C GLU A 76 -2.42 -8.90 17.87
N LYS A 77 -2.97 -8.04 17.02
CA LYS A 77 -4.30 -8.22 16.44
C LYS A 77 -4.39 -9.46 15.56
N ILE A 78 -3.38 -9.74 14.75
CA ILE A 78 -3.37 -10.95 13.90
C ILE A 78 -3.54 -12.21 14.75
N VAL A 79 -2.79 -12.31 15.86
CA VAL A 79 -2.88 -13.47 16.76
C VAL A 79 -4.25 -13.57 17.41
N GLU A 80 -4.80 -12.44 17.85
CA GLU A 80 -6.14 -12.38 18.44
C GLU A 80 -7.22 -12.79 17.43
N ASP A 81 -7.13 -12.31 16.19
CA ASP A 81 -8.07 -12.63 15.12
C ASP A 81 -8.00 -14.13 14.77
N VAL A 82 -6.83 -14.74 14.69
CA VAL A 82 -6.65 -16.19 14.48
C VAL A 82 -7.29 -16.98 15.62
N LYS A 83 -7.00 -16.64 16.88
CA LYS A 83 -7.61 -17.29 18.05
C LYS A 83 -9.13 -17.17 18.05
N ASN A 84 -9.65 -16.01 17.75
CA ASN A 84 -11.09 -15.76 17.68
C ASN A 84 -11.77 -16.58 16.57
N ASN A 85 -11.12 -16.73 15.41
CA ASN A 85 -11.64 -17.52 14.31
C ASN A 85 -11.60 -19.04 14.62
N ILE A 86 -10.54 -19.55 15.24
CA ILE A 86 -10.49 -20.94 15.73
C ILE A 86 -11.64 -21.20 16.70
N LYS A 87 -11.86 -20.29 17.65
CA LYS A 87 -12.95 -20.41 18.63
C LYS A 87 -14.32 -20.38 17.97
N LYS A 88 -14.56 -19.44 17.04
CA LYS A 88 -15.84 -19.37 16.30
C LYS A 88 -16.09 -20.66 15.52
N PHE A 89 -15.05 -21.22 14.91
CA PHE A 89 -15.16 -22.49 14.19
C PHE A 89 -15.49 -23.64 15.15
N ASP A 90 -14.80 -23.77 16.28
CA ASP A 90 -15.09 -24.79 17.31
C ASP A 90 -16.54 -24.67 17.81
N ASP A 91 -17.00 -23.46 18.12
CA ASP A 91 -18.38 -23.20 18.54
C ASP A 91 -19.40 -23.57 17.46
N SER A 92 -19.07 -23.35 16.17
CA SER A 92 -19.96 -23.67 15.05
C SER A 92 -20.19 -25.18 14.87
N LEU A 93 -19.25 -26.02 15.34
CA LEU A 93 -19.33 -27.47 15.26
C LEU A 93 -20.25 -28.11 16.31
N ASN A 94 -20.59 -27.40 17.39
CA ASN A 94 -21.37 -27.94 18.50
C ASN A 94 -22.74 -28.45 18.03
N MET A 95 -23.48 -27.68 17.25
CA MET A 95 -24.82 -28.06 16.77
C MET A 95 -24.80 -29.20 15.75
N PRO A 96 -23.94 -29.21 14.72
CA PRO A 96 -23.80 -30.34 13.80
C PRO A 96 -23.51 -31.66 14.53
N PHE A 97 -22.52 -31.67 15.43
CA PHE A 97 -22.19 -32.89 16.19
C PHE A 97 -23.28 -33.30 17.15
N PHE A 98 -23.91 -32.36 17.84
CA PHE A 98 -25.05 -32.66 18.71
C PHE A 98 -26.22 -33.31 17.94
N ASN A 99 -26.57 -32.77 16.77
CA ASN A 99 -27.65 -33.32 15.94
C ASN A 99 -27.29 -34.72 15.42
N ALA A 100 -26.05 -34.93 14.97
CA ALA A 100 -25.62 -36.25 14.49
C ALA A 100 -25.63 -37.31 15.61
N LYS A 101 -25.19 -36.97 16.83
CA LYS A 101 -25.26 -37.86 18.01
C LYS A 101 -26.71 -38.19 18.39
N LYS A 102 -27.63 -37.24 18.26
CA LYS A 102 -29.05 -37.43 18.51
C LYS A 102 -29.67 -38.55 17.63
N PHE A 103 -29.14 -38.73 16.41
CA PHE A 103 -29.60 -39.77 15.49
C PHE A 103 -28.74 -41.06 15.54
N PHE A 104 -27.92 -41.24 16.59
CA PHE A 104 -27.16 -42.45 16.89
C PHE A 104 -26.13 -42.86 15.82
N TYR A 105 -25.42 -41.89 15.23
CA TYR A 105 -24.28 -42.18 14.38
C TYR A 105 -22.97 -42.27 15.21
N PRO A 106 -22.52 -43.48 15.62
CA PRO A 106 -21.37 -43.61 16.54
C PRO A 106 -20.03 -43.15 15.95
N GLN A 107 -19.84 -43.24 14.62
CA GLN A 107 -18.63 -42.80 13.92
C GLN A 107 -18.43 -41.27 14.04
N VAL A 108 -19.49 -40.52 14.34
CA VAL A 108 -19.39 -39.06 14.51
C VAL A 108 -18.60 -38.69 15.75
N ASN A 109 -18.56 -39.54 16.78
CA ASN A 109 -17.72 -39.27 17.96
C ASN A 109 -16.23 -39.29 17.63
N ASP A 110 -15.80 -40.22 16.77
CA ASP A 110 -14.39 -40.30 16.35
C ASP A 110 -14.02 -39.10 15.50
N LEU A 111 -14.89 -38.69 14.59
CA LEU A 111 -14.70 -37.50 13.78
C LEU A 111 -14.62 -36.24 14.67
N GLU A 112 -15.54 -36.09 15.62
CA GLU A 112 -15.52 -34.95 16.56
C GLU A 112 -14.19 -34.89 17.34
N ASN A 113 -13.74 -36.03 17.87
CA ASN A 113 -12.48 -36.08 18.60
C ASN A 113 -11.28 -35.68 17.73
N ILE A 114 -11.22 -36.19 16.49
CA ILE A 114 -10.16 -35.83 15.55
C ILE A 114 -10.18 -34.33 15.22
N VAL A 115 -11.36 -33.79 14.93
CA VAL A 115 -11.48 -32.36 14.59
C VAL A 115 -11.08 -31.47 15.77
N ARG A 116 -11.58 -31.78 16.98
CA ARG A 116 -11.22 -31.01 18.19
C ARG A 116 -9.73 -31.12 18.53
N GLU A 117 -9.11 -32.28 18.32
CA GLU A 117 -7.68 -32.44 18.51
C GLU A 117 -6.89 -31.53 17.53
N LYS A 118 -7.32 -31.46 16.26
CA LYS A 118 -6.69 -30.57 15.28
C LYS A 118 -6.87 -29.09 15.61
N LEU A 119 -8.04 -28.69 16.09
CA LEU A 119 -8.28 -27.32 16.55
C LEU A 119 -7.41 -26.97 17.77
N ASN A 120 -7.24 -27.92 18.70
CA ASN A 120 -6.31 -27.73 19.81
C ASN A 120 -4.86 -27.57 19.35
N GLN A 121 -4.41 -28.33 18.34
CA GLN A 121 -3.09 -28.18 17.75
C GLN A 121 -2.92 -26.80 17.11
N LEU A 122 -3.90 -26.30 16.37
CA LEU A 122 -3.89 -24.94 15.81
C LEU A 122 -3.83 -23.87 16.93
N SER A 123 -4.54 -24.09 18.04
CA SER A 123 -4.47 -23.16 19.18
C SER A 123 -3.08 -23.13 19.82
N VAL A 124 -2.39 -24.28 19.90
CA VAL A 124 -1.01 -24.34 20.40
C VAL A 124 -0.06 -23.59 19.48
N VAL A 125 -0.14 -23.81 18.17
CA VAL A 125 0.65 -23.08 17.16
C VAL A 125 0.43 -21.57 17.28
N SER A 126 -0.81 -21.13 17.52
CA SER A 126 -1.11 -19.70 17.71
C SER A 126 -0.45 -19.12 18.97
N ILE A 127 -0.32 -19.91 20.03
CA ILE A 127 0.37 -19.50 21.28
C ILE A 127 1.88 -19.44 21.07
N GLU A 128 2.47 -20.47 20.45
CA GLU A 128 3.90 -20.50 20.13
C GLU A 128 4.29 -19.31 19.22
N TYR A 129 3.47 -18.99 18.26
CA TYR A 129 3.67 -17.84 17.39
C TYR A 129 3.55 -16.50 18.16
N GLU A 130 2.59 -16.39 19.09
CA GLU A 130 2.46 -15.22 19.96
C GLU A 130 3.72 -14.98 20.80
N GLU A 131 4.32 -16.05 21.35
CA GLU A 131 5.57 -15.94 22.11
C GLU A 131 6.74 -15.51 21.21
N SER A 132 6.84 -16.05 20.01
CA SER A 132 7.84 -15.66 19.02
C SER A 132 7.68 -14.19 18.59
N ILE A 133 6.44 -13.75 18.33
CA ILE A 133 6.17 -12.35 17.98
C ILE A 133 6.48 -11.42 19.16
N LYS A 134 6.16 -11.79 20.40
CA LYS A 134 6.50 -10.96 21.56
C LYS A 134 8.00 -10.71 21.64
N SER A 135 8.82 -11.73 21.40
CA SER A 135 10.28 -11.57 21.34
C SER A 135 10.71 -10.61 20.22
N GLN A 136 10.14 -10.75 19.02
CA GLN A 136 10.42 -9.85 17.90
C GLN A 136 9.92 -8.41 18.15
N ILE A 137 8.76 -8.26 18.79
CA ILE A 137 8.24 -6.94 19.18
C ILE A 137 9.14 -6.31 20.24
N GLU A 138 9.66 -7.08 21.20
CA GLU A 138 10.59 -6.57 22.21
C GLU A 138 11.91 -6.12 21.58
N GLU A 139 12.48 -6.88 20.65
CA GLU A 139 13.69 -6.51 19.89
C GLU A 139 13.45 -5.29 19.01
N SER A 140 12.30 -5.22 18.35
CA SER A 140 11.91 -4.10 17.49
C SER A 140 11.42 -2.89 18.32
N SER A 141 11.00 -3.10 19.56
CA SER A 141 10.36 -2.08 20.41
C SER A 141 11.28 -0.90 20.70
N GLU A 142 12.58 -1.15 20.77
CA GLU A 142 13.57 -0.08 20.98
C GLU A 142 13.61 0.88 19.78
N TYR A 143 13.61 0.34 18.55
CA TYR A 143 13.53 1.14 17.34
C TYR A 143 12.22 1.96 17.27
N PHE A 144 11.11 1.30 17.55
CA PHE A 144 9.80 1.97 17.56
C PHE A 144 9.67 3.00 18.67
N ARG A 145 10.19 2.73 19.88
CA ARG A 145 10.18 3.69 21.01
C ARG A 145 10.99 4.94 20.72
N GLN A 146 12.06 4.84 19.95
CA GLN A 146 12.85 6.01 19.53
C GLN A 146 12.06 6.92 18.60
N ASN A 147 11.00 6.42 17.95
CA ASN A 147 10.17 7.19 17.01
C ASN A 147 11.02 7.92 15.96
N ASN A 148 11.90 7.17 15.29
CA ASN A 148 12.87 7.70 14.34
C ASN A 148 12.26 8.56 13.22
N PRO A 149 11.07 8.22 12.64
CA PRO A 149 10.42 9.10 11.68
C PRO A 149 10.08 10.48 12.25
N LYS A 150 9.59 10.54 13.50
CA LYS A 150 9.29 11.82 14.17
C LYS A 150 10.56 12.61 14.45
N LEU A 151 11.63 11.95 14.92
CA LEU A 151 12.93 12.59 15.14
C LEU A 151 13.50 13.18 13.85
N PHE A 152 13.35 12.51 12.72
CA PHE A 152 13.74 13.03 11.41
C PHE A 152 12.98 14.30 11.04
N ILE A 153 11.67 14.34 11.25
CA ILE A 153 10.86 15.54 11.01
C ILE A 153 11.23 16.69 11.98
N ASP A 154 11.52 16.37 13.24
CA ASP A 154 11.97 17.37 14.23
C ASP A 154 13.34 17.97 13.86
N GLU A 155 14.23 17.15 13.30
CA GLU A 155 15.51 17.59 12.76
C GLU A 155 15.31 18.56 11.59
N LEU A 156 14.44 18.24 10.63
CA LEU A 156 14.11 19.13 9.51
C LEU A 156 13.51 20.45 10.00
N ASN A 157 12.62 20.39 11.00
CA ASN A 157 12.01 21.57 11.59
C ASN A 157 13.05 22.46 12.30
N SER A 158 13.89 21.88 13.14
CA SER A 158 14.95 22.61 13.88
C SER A 158 16.01 23.22 12.96
N SER A 159 16.22 22.61 11.79
CA SER A 159 17.15 23.08 10.75
C SER A 159 16.53 24.11 9.80
N GLY A 160 15.28 24.56 10.07
CA GLY A 160 14.61 25.55 9.24
C GLY A 160 14.23 25.08 7.83
N LYS A 161 14.07 23.77 7.66
CA LYS A 161 13.72 23.15 6.37
C LYS A 161 12.22 23.01 6.13
N ILE A 162 11.39 23.58 7.02
CA ILE A 162 9.94 23.63 6.87
C ILE A 162 9.52 24.96 6.24
N GLY A 163 8.58 24.90 5.30
CA GLY A 163 8.01 26.06 4.65
C GLY A 163 7.17 26.91 5.60
N LEU A 164 7.01 28.19 5.30
CA LEU A 164 6.17 29.10 6.08
C LEU A 164 4.66 28.92 5.81
N GLY A 165 4.33 28.17 4.76
CA GLY A 165 2.95 27.96 4.32
C GLY A 165 2.27 29.20 3.74
N PHE A 166 0.97 29.05 3.52
CA PHE A 166 0.11 30.16 3.08
C PHE A 166 -0.66 30.77 4.24
N THR A 167 -0.88 32.07 4.17
CA THR A 167 -1.81 32.77 5.07
C THR A 167 -3.23 32.23 4.89
N LYS A 168 -4.10 32.43 5.89
CA LYS A 168 -5.51 32.04 5.77
C LYS A 168 -6.21 32.63 4.54
N PHE A 169 -5.86 33.85 4.19
CA PHE A 169 -6.44 34.51 3.02
C PHE A 169 -5.95 33.92 1.69
N GLU A 170 -4.67 33.54 1.59
CA GLU A 170 -4.13 32.81 0.44
C GLU A 170 -4.79 31.42 0.33
N LYS A 171 -4.94 30.70 1.46
CA LYS A 171 -5.64 29.40 1.48
C LYS A 171 -7.08 29.50 0.97
N ILE A 172 -7.84 30.55 1.33
CA ILE A 172 -9.20 30.78 0.80
C ILE A 172 -9.20 30.92 -0.74
N ARG A 173 -8.21 31.59 -1.32
CA ARG A 173 -8.08 31.72 -2.77
C ARG A 173 -7.78 30.35 -3.42
N ILE A 174 -6.88 29.58 -2.81
CA ILE A 174 -6.53 28.22 -3.27
C ILE A 174 -7.76 27.30 -3.19
N PHE A 175 -8.56 27.38 -2.13
CA PHE A 175 -9.79 26.59 -2.00
C PHE A 175 -10.83 26.97 -3.05
N SER A 176 -10.98 28.26 -3.34
CA SER A 176 -11.89 28.74 -4.39
C SER A 176 -11.44 28.27 -5.79
N GLU A 177 -10.14 28.25 -6.04
CA GLU A 177 -9.54 27.64 -7.24
C GLU A 177 -9.78 26.13 -7.26
N GLY A 178 -9.60 25.45 -6.11
CA GLY A 178 -9.79 24.02 -5.95
C GLY A 178 -11.21 23.55 -6.28
N ASP A 179 -12.23 24.28 -5.87
CA ASP A 179 -13.62 24.00 -6.23
C ASP A 179 -13.86 23.99 -7.75
N ILE A 180 -13.16 24.85 -8.49
CA ILE A 180 -13.24 24.88 -9.95
C ILE A 180 -12.45 23.71 -10.54
N ARG A 181 -11.22 23.48 -10.06
CA ARG A 181 -10.35 22.38 -10.51
C ARG A 181 -11.02 21.03 -10.38
N PHE A 182 -11.60 20.73 -9.22
CA PHE A 182 -12.21 19.44 -8.91
C PHE A 182 -13.43 19.16 -9.80
N ARG A 183 -14.26 20.18 -10.05
CA ARG A 183 -15.37 20.04 -11.02
C ARG A 183 -14.89 19.75 -12.43
N LEU A 184 -13.71 20.25 -12.81
CA LEU A 184 -13.11 20.02 -14.12
C LEU A 184 -12.19 18.79 -14.15
N LYS A 185 -12.04 18.07 -13.02
CA LYS A 185 -11.04 17.01 -12.80
C LYS A 185 -9.63 17.48 -13.17
N TYR A 186 -9.27 18.70 -12.77
CA TYR A 186 -7.95 19.27 -13.00
C TYR A 186 -7.06 19.02 -11.77
N PRO A 187 -5.88 18.37 -11.94
CA PRO A 187 -5.02 17.92 -10.84
C PRO A 187 -4.37 19.07 -10.04
N PRO A 188 -3.84 18.77 -8.84
CA PRO A 188 -3.93 17.52 -8.10
C PRO A 188 -5.10 17.47 -7.12
N GLY A 189 -5.38 16.30 -6.52
CA GLY A 189 -6.19 16.11 -5.31
C GLY A 189 -7.69 15.88 -5.55
N TYR A 190 -8.18 15.89 -6.79
CA TYR A 190 -9.61 15.72 -7.05
C TYR A 190 -10.14 14.30 -6.76
N MET A 191 -9.26 13.30 -6.74
CA MET A 191 -9.64 11.92 -6.43
C MET A 191 -10.07 11.74 -4.96
N ASP A 192 -9.54 12.56 -4.05
CA ASP A 192 -9.81 12.47 -2.62
C ASP A 192 -11.08 13.22 -2.17
N GLU A 193 -11.75 13.95 -3.07
CA GLU A 193 -12.88 14.82 -2.73
C GLU A 193 -13.96 14.08 -1.91
N LYS A 194 -14.40 12.92 -2.38
CA LYS A 194 -15.52 12.19 -1.77
C LYS A 194 -15.21 11.68 -0.38
N ASP A 195 -13.97 11.24 -0.13
CA ASP A 195 -13.60 10.61 1.13
C ASP A 195 -13.26 11.63 2.21
N LYS A 196 -12.56 12.68 1.83
CA LYS A 196 -12.21 13.78 2.75
C LYS A 196 -13.42 14.63 3.13
N ASP A 197 -14.40 14.83 2.22
CA ASP A 197 -15.63 15.59 2.51
C ASP A 197 -16.57 14.93 3.53
N LYS A 198 -16.53 13.61 3.70
CA LYS A 198 -17.42 12.88 4.62
C LYS A 198 -17.25 13.29 6.08
N ASN A 199 -16.02 13.60 6.49
CA ASN A 199 -15.64 13.83 7.89
C ASN A 199 -15.17 15.26 8.18
N ASP A 200 -15.20 16.17 7.20
CA ASP A 200 -14.79 17.56 7.36
C ASP A 200 -15.96 18.53 7.22
N PRO A 201 -16.44 19.12 8.33
CA PRO A 201 -17.52 20.12 8.27
C PRO A 201 -17.20 21.33 7.42
N THR A 202 -15.92 21.67 7.29
CA THR A 202 -15.46 22.82 6.50
C THR A 202 -15.26 22.50 5.03
N LYS A 203 -15.18 21.23 4.67
CA LYS A 203 -14.91 20.73 3.32
C LYS A 203 -13.64 21.31 2.69
N THR A 204 -12.64 21.60 3.51
CA THR A 204 -11.38 22.20 3.08
C THR A 204 -10.21 21.22 3.09
N GLN A 205 -10.32 20.11 3.82
CA GLN A 205 -9.26 19.08 3.90
C GLN A 205 -9.01 18.39 2.54
N LYS A 206 -10.00 18.35 1.67
CA LYS A 206 -9.85 17.82 0.30
C LYS A 206 -8.85 18.59 -0.55
N PHE A 207 -8.57 19.84 -0.23
CA PHE A 207 -7.63 20.67 -0.97
C PHE A 207 -6.18 20.57 -0.47
N GLY A 208 -5.86 19.64 0.43
CA GLY A 208 -4.51 19.47 0.98
C GLY A 208 -3.45 19.31 -0.12
N ASP A 209 -3.70 18.44 -1.08
CA ASP A 209 -2.80 18.19 -2.21
C ASP A 209 -2.61 19.42 -3.09
N LEU A 210 -3.68 20.21 -3.29
CA LEU A 210 -3.57 21.47 -4.04
C LEU A 210 -2.75 22.51 -3.26
N VAL A 211 -2.92 22.60 -1.95
CA VAL A 211 -2.11 23.50 -1.11
C VAL A 211 -0.64 23.09 -1.16
N LEU A 212 -0.35 21.80 -0.99
CA LEU A 212 0.98 21.22 -1.14
C LEU A 212 1.60 21.59 -2.50
N TRP A 213 0.87 21.37 -3.57
CA TRP A 213 1.30 21.68 -4.94
C TRP A 213 1.67 23.17 -5.10
N LYS A 214 0.80 24.05 -4.64
CA LYS A 214 1.05 25.51 -4.71
C LYS A 214 2.24 25.95 -3.84
N GLU A 215 2.48 25.31 -2.70
CA GLU A 215 3.69 25.57 -1.89
C GLU A 215 4.95 25.16 -2.63
N MET A 216 4.95 23.99 -3.29
CA MET A 216 6.07 23.51 -4.11
C MET A 216 6.38 24.45 -5.28
N LEU A 217 5.36 24.88 -6.03
CA LEU A 217 5.51 25.83 -7.12
C LEU A 217 6.09 27.16 -6.65
N LYS A 218 5.55 27.70 -5.55
CA LYS A 218 6.03 28.95 -4.95
C LYS A 218 7.50 28.85 -4.52
N LYS A 219 7.90 27.72 -3.93
CA LYS A 219 9.27 27.47 -3.49
C LYS A 219 10.23 27.36 -4.67
N SER A 220 9.92 26.52 -5.65
CA SER A 220 10.73 26.34 -6.86
C SER A 220 10.91 27.66 -7.63
N ARG A 221 9.82 28.42 -7.80
CA ARG A 221 9.84 29.75 -8.43
C ARG A 221 10.73 30.75 -7.68
N ASN A 222 10.59 30.84 -6.37
CA ASN A 222 11.35 31.81 -5.57
C ASN A 222 12.84 31.52 -5.54
N ASP A 223 13.20 30.24 -5.47
CA ASP A 223 14.59 29.80 -5.40
C ASP A 223 15.20 29.61 -6.78
N GLN A 224 14.40 29.62 -7.86
CA GLN A 224 14.83 29.28 -9.22
C GLN A 224 15.59 27.96 -9.28
N ARG A 225 15.07 26.95 -8.56
CA ARG A 225 15.66 25.61 -8.43
C ARG A 225 14.71 24.54 -8.93
N ALA A 226 15.30 23.47 -9.48
CA ALA A 226 14.60 22.27 -9.86
C ALA A 226 13.87 21.65 -8.65
N LEU A 227 12.83 20.88 -8.90
CA LEU A 227 11.97 20.23 -7.92
C LEU A 227 11.99 18.71 -8.13
N LEU A 228 12.27 17.96 -7.08
CA LEU A 228 12.07 16.51 -6.99
C LEU A 228 10.96 16.23 -5.98
N PHE A 229 9.83 15.75 -6.44
CA PHE A 229 8.72 15.36 -5.59
C PHE A 229 8.65 13.84 -5.45
N ILE A 230 8.62 13.37 -4.20
CA ILE A 230 8.60 11.95 -3.85
C ILE A 230 7.29 11.65 -3.12
N THR A 231 6.47 10.76 -3.69
CA THR A 231 5.18 10.40 -3.13
C THR A 231 4.93 8.90 -3.22
N SER A 232 4.18 8.36 -2.26
CA SER A 232 3.62 7.00 -2.33
C SER A 232 2.21 7.00 -2.95
N ASP A 233 1.63 8.17 -3.24
CA ASP A 233 0.33 8.26 -3.92
C ASP A 233 0.49 7.91 -5.39
N VAL A 234 -0.33 6.99 -5.89
CA VAL A 234 -0.29 6.45 -7.25
C VAL A 234 -1.56 6.76 -8.05
N LYS A 235 -2.36 7.72 -7.59
CA LYS A 235 -3.64 8.09 -8.21
C LYS A 235 -3.47 8.84 -9.54
N GLU A 236 -4.49 8.76 -10.39
CA GLU A 236 -4.53 9.39 -11.71
C GLU A 236 -4.44 10.93 -11.70
N ASP A 237 -4.71 11.56 -10.58
CA ASP A 237 -4.59 13.01 -10.44
C ASP A 237 -3.17 13.50 -10.11
N TRP A 238 -2.25 12.59 -9.84
CA TRP A 238 -0.82 12.85 -9.79
C TRP A 238 -0.08 12.29 -11.01
N TRP A 239 -0.57 11.16 -11.56
CA TRP A 239 0.13 10.39 -12.57
C TRP A 239 -0.71 10.19 -13.83
N GLN A 240 -0.02 10.12 -14.94
CA GLN A 240 -0.57 9.53 -16.16
C GLN A 240 -0.40 8.02 -16.05
N LEU A 241 -1.53 7.32 -16.01
CA LEU A 241 -1.59 5.87 -15.93
C LEU A 241 -1.89 5.28 -17.32
N ASP A 242 -1.41 4.07 -17.58
CA ASP A 242 -1.85 3.28 -18.74
C ASP A 242 -3.19 2.58 -18.46
N ASN A 243 -3.66 1.79 -19.40
CA ASN A 243 -4.93 1.07 -19.29
C ASN A 243 -4.94 0.00 -18.19
N GLN A 244 -3.77 -0.35 -17.64
CA GLN A 244 -3.59 -1.31 -16.57
C GLN A 244 -3.31 -0.62 -15.22
N GLY A 245 -3.46 0.71 -15.14
CA GLY A 245 -3.18 1.48 -13.92
C GLY A 245 -1.70 1.73 -13.64
N LYS A 246 -0.79 1.36 -14.56
CA LYS A 246 0.64 1.53 -14.36
C LYS A 246 1.08 2.97 -14.63
N ILE A 247 1.94 3.49 -13.78
CA ILE A 247 2.51 4.83 -13.90
C ILE A 247 3.39 4.92 -15.15
N MET A 248 2.97 5.78 -16.08
CA MET A 248 3.73 6.12 -17.29
C MET A 248 4.62 7.34 -17.06
N SER A 249 4.05 8.40 -16.52
CA SER A 249 4.72 9.68 -16.26
C SER A 249 3.95 10.49 -15.21
N MET A 250 4.47 11.63 -14.79
CA MET A 250 3.66 12.62 -14.08
C MET A 250 2.48 13.07 -14.95
N HIS A 251 1.41 13.53 -14.31
CA HIS A 251 0.26 14.04 -15.04
C HIS A 251 0.66 15.27 -15.88
N PRO A 252 0.34 15.33 -17.19
CA PRO A 252 0.80 16.39 -18.10
C PRO A 252 0.43 17.80 -17.64
N SER A 253 -0.78 17.98 -17.08
CA SER A 253 -1.21 19.30 -16.59
C SER A 253 -0.37 19.84 -15.42
N LEU A 254 0.22 18.95 -14.60
CA LEU A 254 1.16 19.38 -13.54
C LEU A 254 2.46 19.89 -14.14
N ALA A 255 2.97 19.24 -15.18
CA ALA A 255 4.15 19.71 -15.91
C ALA A 255 3.92 21.08 -16.57
N GLU A 256 2.77 21.24 -17.23
CA GLU A 256 2.38 22.51 -17.85
C GLU A 256 2.25 23.64 -16.82
N GLU A 257 1.60 23.38 -15.68
CA GLU A 257 1.45 24.37 -14.61
C GLU A 257 2.80 24.70 -13.96
N PHE A 258 3.68 23.70 -13.76
CA PHE A 258 5.04 23.93 -13.26
C PHE A 258 5.79 24.92 -14.15
N ILE A 259 5.83 24.69 -15.45
CA ILE A 259 6.51 25.55 -16.42
C ILE A 259 5.91 26.97 -16.37
N SER A 260 4.59 27.08 -16.38
CA SER A 260 3.88 28.37 -16.38
C SER A 260 4.10 29.17 -15.11
N GLU A 261 4.11 28.51 -13.96
CA GLU A 261 4.19 29.19 -12.66
C GLU A 261 5.63 29.48 -12.21
N THR A 262 6.59 28.65 -12.62
CA THR A 262 8.00 28.79 -12.19
C THR A 262 8.89 29.48 -13.19
N GLU A 263 8.48 29.52 -14.46
CA GLU A 263 9.29 29.97 -15.61
C GLU A 263 10.53 29.08 -15.87
N LEU A 264 10.57 27.87 -15.26
CA LEU A 264 11.60 26.86 -15.48
C LEU A 264 11.13 25.88 -16.57
N SER A 265 12.07 25.19 -17.21
CA SER A 265 11.72 24.13 -18.19
C SER A 265 11.24 22.86 -17.50
N GLN A 266 10.59 21.98 -18.26
CA GLN A 266 10.09 20.70 -17.75
C GLN A 266 11.21 19.83 -17.13
N GLU A 267 12.44 19.93 -17.61
CA GLU A 267 13.61 19.19 -17.11
C GLU A 267 13.92 19.52 -15.64
N HIS A 268 13.43 20.64 -15.13
CA HIS A 268 13.59 21.05 -13.73
C HIS A 268 12.53 20.43 -12.80
N PHE A 269 11.61 19.61 -13.31
CA PHE A 269 10.59 18.96 -12.48
C PHE A 269 10.59 17.44 -12.68
N LEU A 270 10.88 16.73 -11.59
CA LEU A 270 10.85 15.27 -11.54
C LEU A 270 9.93 14.80 -10.41
N MET A 271 9.06 13.86 -10.72
CA MET A 271 8.26 13.14 -9.73
C MET A 271 8.66 11.66 -9.72
N LEU A 272 8.80 11.09 -8.52
CA LEU A 272 9.13 9.69 -8.35
C LEU A 272 8.24 9.03 -7.27
N PRO A 273 7.74 7.82 -7.53
CA PRO A 273 7.23 6.97 -6.47
C PRO A 273 8.33 6.66 -5.45
N THR A 274 7.98 6.57 -4.16
CA THR A 274 8.93 6.34 -3.06
C THR A 274 9.84 5.14 -3.30
N GLY A 275 9.28 4.00 -3.77
CA GLY A 275 10.08 2.81 -4.07
C GLY A 275 11.06 3.01 -5.23
N LYS A 276 10.67 3.78 -6.26
CA LYS A 276 11.57 4.10 -7.38
C LYS A 276 12.70 5.02 -6.92
N PHE A 277 12.39 6.02 -6.10
CA PHE A 277 13.40 6.90 -5.51
C PHE A 277 14.40 6.10 -4.67
N PHE A 278 13.91 5.23 -3.77
CA PHE A 278 14.77 4.35 -2.96
C PHE A 278 15.70 3.52 -3.86
N ASN A 279 15.15 2.87 -4.89
CA ASN A 279 15.93 2.05 -5.81
C ASN A 279 17.05 2.83 -6.51
N LEU A 280 16.76 4.02 -7.02
CA LEU A 280 17.73 4.88 -7.68
C LEU A 280 18.82 5.36 -6.72
N MET A 281 18.44 5.77 -5.51
CA MET A 281 19.38 6.23 -4.49
C MET A 281 20.31 5.10 -4.03
N VAL A 282 19.80 3.91 -3.77
CA VAL A 282 20.62 2.75 -3.35
C VAL A 282 21.63 2.37 -4.43
N GLN A 283 21.25 2.44 -5.70
CA GLN A 283 22.19 2.20 -6.80
C GLN A 283 23.28 3.29 -6.88
N ARG A 284 22.89 4.53 -6.66
CA ARG A 284 23.81 5.68 -6.67
C ARG A 284 24.86 5.61 -5.57
N ILE A 285 24.47 5.26 -4.36
CA ILE A 285 25.35 5.31 -3.18
C ILE A 285 26.01 3.97 -2.83
N HIS A 286 25.71 2.91 -3.59
CA HIS A 286 26.26 1.55 -3.39
C HIS A 286 26.15 1.04 -1.93
N LEU A 287 25.08 1.42 -1.22
CA LEU A 287 24.95 1.21 0.23
C LEU A 287 24.53 -0.22 0.60
N TYR A 288 23.89 -0.95 -0.31
CA TYR A 288 23.25 -2.23 -0.03
C TYR A 288 23.70 -3.33 -0.99
N THR A 289 23.75 -4.55 -0.46
CA THR A 289 23.81 -5.74 -1.31
C THR A 289 22.51 -5.91 -2.11
N ALA A 290 22.55 -6.68 -3.17
CA ALA A 290 21.37 -6.95 -3.99
C ALA A 290 20.22 -7.57 -3.16
N ALA A 291 20.54 -8.46 -2.21
CA ALA A 291 19.57 -9.11 -1.34
C ALA A 291 18.89 -8.13 -0.36
N GLU A 292 19.66 -7.30 0.35
CA GLU A 292 19.11 -6.29 1.27
C GLU A 292 18.22 -5.29 0.54
N LYS A 293 18.66 -4.81 -0.62
CA LYS A 293 17.86 -3.93 -1.48
C LYS A 293 16.53 -4.57 -1.86
N LEU A 294 16.56 -5.86 -2.22
CA LEU A 294 15.38 -6.60 -2.62
C LEU A 294 14.38 -6.72 -1.47
N GLN A 295 14.84 -7.05 -0.28
CA GLN A 295 14.01 -7.18 0.91
C GLN A 295 13.29 -5.85 1.26
N VAL A 296 13.99 -4.73 1.20
CA VAL A 296 13.40 -3.41 1.45
C VAL A 296 12.36 -3.07 0.38
N LEU A 297 12.68 -3.29 -0.90
CA LEU A 297 11.73 -3.05 -1.99
C LEU A 297 10.50 -3.93 -1.87
N GLN A 298 10.64 -5.19 -1.49
CA GLN A 298 9.50 -6.10 -1.25
C GLN A 298 8.56 -5.55 -0.18
N SER A 299 9.11 -5.12 0.97
CA SER A 299 8.31 -4.52 2.04
C SER A 299 7.60 -3.24 1.58
N MET A 300 8.24 -2.41 0.76
CA MET A 300 7.64 -1.20 0.20
C MET A 300 6.54 -1.52 -0.84
N TYR A 301 6.73 -2.58 -1.60
CA TYR A 301 5.77 -3.00 -2.62
C TYR A 301 4.57 -3.76 -2.06
N SER A 302 4.72 -4.50 -0.97
CA SER A 302 3.59 -5.18 -0.33
C SER A 302 2.55 -4.21 0.25
N LEU A 303 2.95 -3.00 0.63
CA LEU A 303 2.02 -1.95 1.04
C LEU A 303 1.12 -1.42 -0.10
N ASN A 304 1.60 -1.52 -1.33
CA ASN A 304 0.86 -1.14 -2.54
C ASN A 304 0.41 -2.37 -3.34
N ALA A 305 0.39 -3.55 -2.70
CA ALA A 305 0.15 -4.82 -3.38
C ALA A 305 -1.23 -4.89 -4.05
N GLU A 306 -2.27 -4.30 -3.43
CA GLU A 306 -3.61 -4.23 -4.04
C GLU A 306 -3.59 -3.51 -5.40
N ILE A 307 -2.85 -2.42 -5.49
CA ILE A 307 -2.70 -1.67 -6.74
C ILE A 307 -1.83 -2.46 -7.73
N LYS A 308 -0.81 -3.17 -7.24
CA LYS A 308 0.16 -3.88 -8.08
C LYS A 308 -0.26 -5.27 -8.49
N ALA A 309 -1.11 -5.95 -7.75
CA ALA A 309 -1.71 -7.18 -8.24
C ALA A 309 -2.50 -6.91 -9.52
N SER A 310 -3.24 -5.79 -9.58
CA SER A 310 -3.89 -5.34 -10.81
C SER A 310 -2.92 -4.87 -11.90
N GLU A 311 -1.69 -4.44 -11.54
CA GLU A 311 -0.66 -4.04 -12.50
C GLU A 311 0.12 -5.21 -13.10
N ILE A 312 0.31 -6.31 -12.36
CA ILE A 312 1.14 -7.46 -12.76
C ILE A 312 0.29 -8.60 -13.32
N LEU A 313 -0.92 -8.74 -12.76
CA LEU A 313 -1.86 -9.76 -13.17
C LEU A 313 -2.87 -9.10 -14.12
N ASP A 314 -2.66 -9.28 -15.42
CA ASP A 314 -3.70 -9.02 -16.40
C ASP A 314 -4.96 -9.80 -15.95
N GLN A 315 -6.06 -9.08 -15.67
CA GLN A 315 -7.31 -9.68 -15.23
C GLN A 315 -7.74 -10.84 -16.15
N GLN A 316 -7.47 -10.70 -17.46
CA GLN A 316 -7.79 -11.74 -18.43
C GLN A 316 -6.96 -13.01 -18.22
N ASN A 317 -5.67 -12.89 -17.92
CA ASN A 317 -4.81 -14.05 -17.62
C ASN A 317 -5.24 -14.81 -16.38
N ILE A 318 -5.78 -14.10 -15.38
CA ILE A 318 -6.31 -14.74 -14.16
C ILE A 318 -7.64 -15.43 -14.46
N ILE A 319 -8.51 -14.79 -15.21
CA ILE A 319 -9.78 -15.38 -15.65
C ILE A 319 -9.48 -16.66 -16.44
N ASP A 320 -8.56 -16.62 -17.40
CA ASP A 320 -8.15 -17.78 -18.21
C ASP A 320 -7.60 -18.92 -17.31
N LEU A 321 -6.79 -18.61 -16.27
CA LEU A 321 -6.30 -19.59 -15.31
C LEU A 321 -7.41 -20.18 -14.43
N ILE A 322 -8.38 -19.37 -14.02
CA ILE A 322 -9.54 -19.80 -13.24
C ILE A 322 -10.41 -20.70 -14.11
N GLU A 323 -10.69 -20.32 -15.36
CA GLU A 323 -11.43 -21.12 -16.32
C GLU A 323 -10.79 -22.47 -16.57
N GLU A 324 -9.46 -22.50 -16.76
CA GLU A 324 -8.70 -23.74 -16.92
C GLU A 324 -8.85 -24.66 -15.68
N ARG A 325 -8.69 -24.09 -14.48
CA ARG A 325 -8.82 -24.84 -13.22
C ARG A 325 -10.24 -25.33 -12.95
N LEU A 326 -11.23 -24.50 -13.19
CA LEU A 326 -12.64 -24.89 -13.04
C LEU A 326 -13.05 -25.89 -14.12
N GLY A 327 -12.54 -25.75 -15.35
CA GLY A 327 -12.73 -26.72 -16.43
C GLY A 327 -12.16 -28.10 -16.09
N LEU A 328 -10.97 -28.15 -15.46
CA LEU A 328 -10.40 -29.40 -14.94
C LEU A 328 -11.30 -30.00 -13.85
N THR A 329 -11.81 -29.20 -12.92
CA THR A 329 -12.70 -29.66 -11.85
C THR A 329 -14.01 -30.20 -12.44
N ALA A 330 -14.61 -29.50 -13.41
CA ALA A 330 -15.81 -29.97 -14.12
C ALA A 330 -15.53 -31.28 -14.87
N SER A 331 -14.37 -31.44 -15.51
CA SER A 331 -13.97 -32.70 -16.15
C SER A 331 -13.89 -33.85 -15.14
N PHE A 332 -13.27 -33.67 -13.98
CA PHE A 332 -13.23 -34.70 -12.94
C PHE A 332 -14.62 -35.10 -12.43
N ILE A 333 -15.55 -34.14 -12.32
CA ILE A 333 -16.94 -34.42 -11.95
C ILE A 333 -17.62 -35.25 -13.06
N ASN A 334 -17.48 -34.82 -14.32
CA ASN A 334 -18.11 -35.43 -15.48
C ASN A 334 -17.53 -36.84 -15.77
N ASP A 335 -16.22 -37.03 -15.51
CA ASP A 335 -15.54 -38.35 -15.65
C ASP A 335 -15.85 -39.29 -14.48
N GLY A 336 -16.61 -38.86 -13.47
CA GLY A 336 -17.03 -39.68 -12.35
C GLY A 336 -16.02 -39.85 -11.22
N GLU A 337 -14.85 -39.18 -11.29
CA GLU A 337 -13.81 -39.28 -10.25
C GLU A 337 -14.22 -38.60 -8.95
N LEU A 338 -15.14 -37.63 -8.99
CA LEU A 338 -15.68 -36.89 -7.84
C LEU A 338 -17.19 -37.10 -7.63
N GLN A 339 -17.80 -38.06 -8.35
CA GLN A 339 -19.25 -38.33 -8.27
C GLN A 339 -19.71 -38.72 -6.86
N GLU A 340 -18.84 -39.29 -6.03
CA GLU A 340 -19.14 -39.60 -4.64
C GLU A 340 -19.44 -38.35 -3.76
N PHE A 341 -19.01 -37.17 -4.24
CA PHE A 341 -19.16 -35.90 -3.53
C PHE A 341 -20.26 -35.00 -4.10
N VAL A 342 -20.85 -35.40 -5.24
CA VAL A 342 -21.85 -34.60 -5.96
C VAL A 342 -23.22 -35.32 -5.87
N PRO A 343 -24.32 -34.63 -5.62
CA PRO A 343 -25.65 -35.25 -5.62
C PRO A 343 -25.97 -35.97 -6.92
N ASP A 344 -26.61 -37.14 -6.85
CA ASP A 344 -26.98 -38.00 -7.99
C ASP A 344 -27.80 -37.30 -9.12
N ALA A 345 -28.23 -36.05 -8.90
CA ALA A 345 -29.01 -35.27 -9.85
C ALA A 345 -28.15 -34.47 -10.84
N ILE A 346 -26.83 -34.40 -10.67
CA ILE A 346 -25.92 -33.63 -11.53
C ILE A 346 -25.19 -34.61 -12.43
N SER A 347 -25.54 -34.61 -13.73
CA SER A 347 -24.95 -35.49 -14.73
C SER A 347 -23.83 -34.84 -15.54
N ASP A 348 -23.89 -33.54 -15.71
CA ASP A 348 -22.91 -32.75 -16.45
C ASP A 348 -22.73 -31.37 -15.80
N VAL A 349 -21.51 -30.88 -15.78
CA VAL A 349 -21.16 -29.54 -15.28
C VAL A 349 -20.43 -28.77 -16.37
N GLU A 350 -20.96 -27.65 -16.78
CA GLU A 350 -20.35 -26.76 -17.74
C GLU A 350 -20.23 -25.36 -17.12
N ILE A 351 -19.03 -24.76 -17.23
CA ILE A 351 -18.78 -23.40 -16.81
C ILE A 351 -19.16 -22.49 -17.94
N CYS A 352 -20.13 -21.62 -17.71
CA CYS A 352 -20.70 -20.76 -18.75
C CYS A 352 -20.06 -19.38 -18.78
N ASP A 353 -19.73 -18.84 -17.61
CA ASP A 353 -19.16 -17.49 -17.52
C ASP A 353 -18.49 -17.28 -16.14
N ILE A 354 -17.45 -16.45 -16.13
CA ILE A 354 -16.83 -15.93 -14.89
C ILE A 354 -16.99 -14.41 -14.93
N SER A 355 -17.74 -13.90 -13.99
CA SER A 355 -18.04 -12.48 -13.87
C SER A 355 -17.75 -11.95 -12.47
N GLU A 356 -17.80 -10.63 -12.30
CA GLU A 356 -17.60 -9.97 -11.00
C GLU A 356 -16.27 -10.38 -10.33
N PHE A 357 -15.19 -10.47 -11.11
CA PHE A 357 -13.87 -10.75 -10.59
C PHE A 357 -13.33 -9.52 -9.85
N GLU A 358 -12.96 -9.71 -8.58
CA GLU A 358 -12.39 -8.66 -7.73
C GLU A 358 -11.22 -9.24 -6.91
N ILE A 359 -10.09 -8.55 -6.95
CA ILE A 359 -8.97 -8.83 -6.05
C ILE A 359 -9.20 -8.05 -4.76
N THR A 360 -9.41 -8.77 -3.66
CA THR A 360 -9.76 -8.17 -2.37
C THR A 360 -8.54 -7.92 -1.48
N ASP A 361 -7.44 -8.64 -1.71
CA ASP A 361 -6.19 -8.49 -0.96
C ASP A 361 -5.02 -9.08 -1.74
N SER A 362 -3.81 -8.57 -1.54
CA SER A 362 -2.61 -9.09 -2.17
C SER A 362 -1.37 -8.91 -1.29
N VAL A 363 -0.56 -9.95 -1.21
CA VAL A 363 0.71 -9.96 -0.50
C VAL A 363 1.84 -10.29 -1.48
N PHE A 364 2.93 -9.55 -1.39
CA PHE A 364 4.10 -9.74 -2.20
C PHE A 364 5.26 -10.27 -1.36
N TYR A 365 5.82 -11.42 -1.72
CA TYR A 365 6.99 -11.99 -1.05
C TYR A 365 7.92 -12.66 -2.06
N SER A 366 9.17 -12.94 -1.66
CA SER A 366 10.09 -13.72 -2.48
C SER A 366 10.38 -15.05 -1.83
N ASP A 367 10.52 -16.07 -2.68
CA ASP A 367 11.01 -17.39 -2.32
C ASP A 367 12.22 -17.69 -3.21
N ASP A 368 13.40 -17.77 -2.60
CA ASP A 368 14.71 -17.87 -3.28
C ASP A 368 14.88 -16.77 -4.36
N ASP A 369 14.91 -17.12 -5.63
CA ASP A 369 15.11 -16.22 -6.76
C ASP A 369 13.79 -15.79 -7.44
N ASN A 370 12.63 -16.18 -6.89
CA ASN A 370 11.33 -15.88 -7.47
C ASN A 370 10.56 -14.81 -6.68
N PHE A 371 9.89 -13.95 -7.41
CA PHE A 371 8.89 -13.03 -6.85
C PHE A 371 7.53 -13.72 -6.87
N ILE A 372 6.88 -13.78 -5.72
CA ILE A 372 5.56 -14.38 -5.56
C ILE A 372 4.58 -13.28 -5.14
N ILE A 373 3.48 -13.20 -5.86
CA ILE A 373 2.32 -12.41 -5.46
C ILE A 373 1.22 -13.39 -5.09
N GLU A 374 0.80 -13.35 -3.85
CA GLU A 374 -0.35 -14.10 -3.37
C GLU A 374 -1.52 -13.13 -3.24
N SER A 375 -2.59 -13.40 -3.99
CA SER A 375 -3.76 -12.53 -4.00
C SER A 375 -5.00 -13.31 -3.60
N LEU A 376 -5.82 -12.69 -2.74
CA LEU A 376 -7.15 -13.16 -2.46
C LEU A 376 -8.11 -12.50 -3.45
N ALA A 377 -8.77 -13.31 -4.24
CA ALA A 377 -9.73 -12.83 -5.22
C ALA A 377 -11.08 -13.52 -5.03
N SER A 378 -12.13 -12.83 -5.35
CA SER A 378 -13.48 -13.37 -5.48
C SER A 378 -13.96 -13.24 -6.92
N ALA A 379 -14.65 -14.27 -7.39
CA ALA A 379 -15.29 -14.25 -8.69
C ALA A 379 -16.65 -14.92 -8.61
N ARG A 380 -17.58 -14.47 -9.43
CA ARG A 380 -18.84 -15.14 -9.64
C ARG A 380 -18.72 -16.07 -10.83
N CYS A 381 -18.99 -17.35 -10.60
CA CYS A 381 -18.99 -18.37 -11.64
C CYS A 381 -20.42 -18.84 -11.88
N ASP A 382 -20.91 -18.70 -13.10
CA ASP A 382 -22.18 -19.26 -13.52
C ASP A 382 -21.93 -20.68 -14.11
N VAL A 383 -22.53 -21.66 -13.46
CA VAL A 383 -22.41 -23.10 -13.81
C VAL A 383 -23.77 -23.59 -14.31
N LYS A 384 -23.76 -24.36 -15.39
CA LYS A 384 -24.94 -24.92 -16.01
C LYS A 384 -24.96 -26.43 -15.92
#